data_5ce135ecbbcd5b97c968f8d28517b3af
#
_entry.id   5ce135ecbbcd5b97c968f8d28517b3af
#
_cell.length_a   1.000
_cell.length_b   1.000
_cell.length_c   1.000
_cell.angle_alpha   90.00
_cell.angle_beta   90.00
_cell.angle_gamma   90.00
#
_symmetry.space_group_name_H-M   'P 1'
#
loop_
_entity.id
_entity.type
_entity.pdbx_description
1 polymer ?
#
loop_
_entity_poly.entity_id
_entity_poly.type
_entity_poly.pdbx_seq_one_letter_code
_entity_poly.pdbx_strand_id
1 'polypeptide(L)'
;MQQKGKILKATKGQEAAYQKLLTQKKKDAASIRSQLFLLLGSPAIPFEKAVEYANIAFRATGVRSAFLLGVIAEESRLGENIGTGNWKEDLSHPNCAKQRTAFQEITSELGLNPDLMPVSRRAWYGYCGGAMGPAQFMPTTWLLYKDKVARITGHNPASPWEPVDAFVASALLLKDNGAAEGTYQAERRAALRYLAGG
;
A
#
# COMPACT_ATOMS: atom_id res chain seq x y z
N MET A 1 -17.06 -16.33 45.58
CA MET A 1 -17.38 -15.96 44.21
C MET A 1 -16.96 -14.51 43.83
N GLN A 2 -17.10 -13.51 44.69
CA GLN A 2 -16.77 -12.09 44.38
C GLN A 2 -15.31 -11.84 44.03
N GLN A 3 -14.34 -12.54 44.62
CA GLN A 3 -12.91 -12.32 44.43
C GLN A 3 -12.43 -12.75 43.00
N LYS A 4 -12.96 -13.87 42.49
CA LYS A 4 -12.70 -14.32 41.11
C LYS A 4 -13.21 -13.32 40.06
N GLY A 5 -14.37 -12.72 40.30
CA GLY A 5 -14.93 -11.68 39.40
C GLY A 5 -14.10 -10.40 39.37
N LYS A 6 -13.52 -9.96 40.51
CA LYS A 6 -12.63 -8.79 40.56
C LYS A 6 -11.32 -9.03 39.83
N ILE A 7 -10.70 -10.20 39.99
CA ILE A 7 -9.45 -10.56 39.28
C ILE A 7 -9.70 -10.62 37.78
N LEU A 8 -10.76 -11.28 37.32
CA LEU A 8 -11.11 -11.37 35.90
C LEU A 8 -11.34 -10.01 35.24
N LYS A 9 -12.01 -9.08 35.97
CA LYS A 9 -12.27 -7.71 35.48
C LYS A 9 -10.98 -6.89 35.40
N ALA A 10 -10.07 -7.03 36.38
CA ALA A 10 -8.76 -6.38 36.35
C ALA A 10 -7.87 -6.90 35.22
N THR A 11 -7.82 -8.22 35.04
CA THR A 11 -7.05 -8.86 33.94
C THR A 11 -7.56 -8.43 32.54
N LYS A 12 -8.88 -8.39 32.34
CA LYS A 12 -9.47 -7.89 31.09
C LYS A 12 -9.17 -6.42 30.86
N GLY A 13 -9.15 -5.59 31.90
CA GLY A 13 -8.76 -4.18 31.80
C GLY A 13 -7.30 -3.99 31.41
N GLN A 14 -6.39 -4.78 31.98
CA GLN A 14 -4.97 -4.78 31.62
C GLN A 14 -4.76 -5.27 30.20
N GLU A 15 -5.45 -6.33 29.78
CA GLU A 15 -5.41 -6.84 28.40
C GLU A 15 -5.88 -5.78 27.41
N ALA A 16 -7.00 -5.10 27.65
CA ALA A 16 -7.51 -4.03 26.80
C ALA A 16 -6.52 -2.85 26.69
N ALA A 17 -5.89 -2.46 27.81
CA ALA A 17 -4.86 -1.42 27.82
C ALA A 17 -3.62 -1.84 27.01
N TYR A 18 -3.18 -3.08 27.16
CA TYR A 18 -2.06 -3.64 26.40
C TYR A 18 -2.36 -3.68 24.89
N GLN A 19 -3.53 -4.15 24.49
CA GLN A 19 -3.96 -4.18 23.09
C GLN A 19 -4.03 -2.79 22.48
N LYS A 20 -4.53 -1.80 23.22
CA LYS A 20 -4.55 -0.39 22.78
C LYS A 20 -3.12 0.14 22.57
N LEU A 21 -2.22 -0.13 23.51
CA LEU A 21 -0.81 0.28 23.40
C LEU A 21 -0.13 -0.39 22.21
N LEU A 22 -0.35 -1.69 22.00
CA LEU A 22 0.20 -2.44 20.88
C LEU A 22 -0.28 -1.87 19.53
N THR A 23 -1.57 -1.57 19.43
CA THR A 23 -2.16 -0.95 18.21
C THR A 23 -1.52 0.41 17.95
N GLN A 24 -1.34 1.25 18.97
CA GLN A 24 -0.69 2.54 18.82
C GLN A 24 0.76 2.40 18.36
N LYS A 25 1.54 1.49 18.98
CA LYS A 25 2.94 1.24 18.60
C LYS A 25 3.08 0.74 17.16
N LYS A 26 2.17 -0.11 16.70
CA LYS A 26 2.14 -0.57 15.30
C LYS A 26 1.86 0.59 14.35
N LYS A 27 0.91 1.47 14.69
CA LYS A 27 0.58 2.67 13.92
C LYS A 27 1.77 3.63 13.85
N ASP A 28 2.42 3.90 14.99
CA ASP A 28 3.62 4.74 15.05
C ASP A 28 4.74 4.19 14.14
N ALA A 29 4.98 2.88 14.19
CA ALA A 29 5.97 2.22 13.34
C ALA A 29 5.64 2.32 11.85
N ALA A 30 4.37 2.17 11.45
CA ALA A 30 3.94 2.33 10.07
C ALA A 30 4.13 3.77 9.57
N SER A 31 3.77 4.75 10.40
CA SER A 31 3.97 6.17 10.12
C SER A 31 5.45 6.49 9.91
N ILE A 32 6.33 6.02 10.81
CA ILE A 32 7.77 6.26 10.72
C ILE A 32 8.34 5.66 9.42
N ARG A 33 8.00 4.42 9.06
CA ARG A 33 8.48 3.80 7.82
C ARG A 33 8.10 4.60 6.59
N SER A 34 6.82 4.98 6.47
CA SER A 34 6.32 5.77 5.33
C SER A 34 7.00 7.14 5.26
N GLN A 35 7.17 7.81 6.39
CA GLN A 35 7.83 9.12 6.45
C GLN A 35 9.32 9.02 6.10
N LEU A 36 10.02 7.98 6.54
CA LEU A 36 11.43 7.78 6.19
C LEU A 36 11.63 7.65 4.68
N PHE A 37 10.79 6.89 3.99
CA PHE A 37 10.86 6.77 2.54
C PHE A 37 10.65 8.12 1.85
N LEU A 38 9.69 8.92 2.33
CA LEU A 38 9.40 10.25 1.78
C LEU A 38 10.49 11.28 2.12
N LEU A 39 11.05 11.25 3.34
CA LEU A 39 12.11 12.17 3.77
C LEU A 39 13.41 11.98 2.97
N LEU A 40 13.68 10.79 2.48
CA LEU A 40 14.79 10.51 1.58
C LEU A 40 14.57 11.05 0.15
N GLY A 41 13.47 11.81 -0.07
CA GLY A 41 13.12 12.37 -1.38
C GLY A 41 12.59 11.34 -2.36
N SER A 42 12.05 10.23 -1.85
CA SER A 42 11.62 9.08 -2.67
C SER A 42 12.71 8.69 -3.68
N PRO A 43 13.91 8.32 -3.21
CA PRO A 43 14.96 7.89 -4.13
C PRO A 43 14.48 6.64 -4.86
N ALA A 44 14.91 6.48 -6.10
CA ALA A 44 14.72 5.21 -6.80
C ALA A 44 15.14 4.06 -5.88
N ILE A 45 14.29 3.05 -5.76
CA ILE A 45 14.61 1.87 -4.94
C ILE A 45 15.84 1.21 -5.57
N PRO A 46 16.94 1.01 -4.84
CA PRO A 46 18.12 0.32 -5.38
C PRO A 46 17.72 -1.01 -6.00
N PHE A 47 18.26 -1.33 -7.17
CA PHE A 47 17.85 -2.50 -7.94
C PHE A 47 17.92 -3.81 -7.13
N GLU A 48 18.96 -3.97 -6.31
CA GLU A 48 19.13 -5.12 -5.43
C GLU A 48 17.97 -5.24 -4.41
N LYS A 49 17.51 -4.11 -3.86
CA LYS A 49 16.35 -4.06 -2.97
C LYS A 49 15.04 -4.33 -3.70
N ALA A 50 14.89 -3.80 -4.90
CA ALA A 50 13.73 -4.10 -5.73
C ALA A 50 13.63 -5.60 -6.06
N VAL A 51 14.76 -6.25 -6.35
CA VAL A 51 14.84 -7.71 -6.55
C VAL A 51 14.46 -8.46 -5.27
N GLU A 52 14.94 -8.03 -4.11
CA GLU A 52 14.57 -8.62 -2.80
C GLU A 52 13.06 -8.54 -2.58
N TYR A 53 12.44 -7.37 -2.79
CA TYR A 53 10.99 -7.16 -2.63
C TYR A 53 10.18 -7.98 -3.64
N ALA A 54 10.62 -8.03 -4.89
CA ALA A 54 9.98 -8.85 -5.93
C ALA A 54 10.05 -10.34 -5.60
N ASN A 55 11.13 -10.83 -4.98
CA ASN A 55 11.25 -12.21 -4.55
C ASN A 55 10.37 -12.53 -3.32
N ILE A 56 10.16 -11.58 -2.40
CA ILE A 56 9.18 -11.72 -1.32
C ILE A 56 7.78 -11.87 -1.92
N ALA A 57 7.43 -11.02 -2.86
CA ALA A 57 6.15 -11.03 -3.55
C ALA A 57 5.94 -12.31 -4.38
N PHE A 58 6.96 -12.80 -5.10
CA PHE A 58 6.93 -14.06 -5.83
C PHE A 58 6.60 -15.26 -4.93
N ARG A 59 7.28 -15.37 -3.79
CA ARG A 59 7.03 -16.47 -2.83
C ARG A 59 5.58 -16.49 -2.33
N ALA A 60 4.95 -15.33 -2.19
CA ALA A 60 3.59 -15.21 -1.70
C ALA A 60 2.51 -15.38 -2.79
N THR A 61 2.83 -15.06 -4.04
CA THR A 61 1.83 -14.92 -5.11
C THR A 61 2.04 -15.85 -6.30
N GLY A 62 3.27 -16.27 -6.57
CA GLY A 62 3.68 -16.97 -7.77
C GLY A 62 3.92 -16.07 -9.00
N VAL A 63 3.72 -14.75 -8.88
CA VAL A 63 4.00 -13.79 -9.96
C VAL A 63 5.51 -13.64 -10.11
N ARG A 64 6.03 -13.85 -11.33
CA ARG A 64 7.49 -13.83 -11.59
C ARG A 64 8.11 -12.48 -11.22
N SER A 65 9.23 -12.53 -10.47
CA SER A 65 9.94 -11.34 -9.99
C SER A 65 10.32 -10.39 -11.13
N ALA A 66 10.83 -10.91 -12.25
CA ALA A 66 11.21 -10.10 -13.40
C ALA A 66 10.02 -9.36 -14.04
N PHE A 67 8.86 -10.00 -14.10
CA PHE A 67 7.63 -9.36 -14.61
C PHE A 67 7.16 -8.26 -13.66
N LEU A 68 7.11 -8.53 -12.34
CA LEU A 68 6.75 -7.54 -11.35
C LEU A 68 7.68 -6.32 -11.36
N LEU A 69 9.00 -6.55 -11.47
CA LEU A 69 9.98 -5.47 -11.59
C LEU A 69 9.71 -4.58 -12.81
N GLY A 70 9.36 -5.19 -13.95
CA GLY A 70 8.99 -4.44 -15.16
C GLY A 70 7.75 -3.56 -14.94
N VAL A 71 6.73 -4.09 -14.26
CA VAL A 71 5.52 -3.30 -13.93
C VAL A 71 5.85 -2.12 -13.02
N ILE A 72 6.59 -2.34 -11.93
CA ILE A 72 6.96 -1.25 -10.99
C ILE A 72 7.90 -0.23 -11.65
N ALA A 73 8.77 -0.67 -12.57
CA ALA A 73 9.62 0.24 -13.33
C ALA A 73 8.79 1.16 -14.24
N GLU A 74 7.75 0.64 -14.87
CA GLU A 74 6.82 1.43 -15.71
C GLU A 74 5.99 2.39 -14.87
N GLU A 75 5.47 1.96 -13.72
CA GLU A 75 4.61 2.76 -12.85
C GLU A 75 5.33 3.96 -12.23
N SER A 76 6.53 3.76 -11.74
CA SER A 76 7.21 4.78 -10.92
C SER A 76 8.71 4.88 -11.11
N ARG A 77 9.29 4.23 -12.11
CA ARG A 77 10.76 4.08 -12.23
C ARG A 77 11.38 3.53 -10.95
N LEU A 78 10.82 2.46 -10.44
CA LEU A 78 11.23 1.85 -9.17
C LEU A 78 11.14 2.82 -7.97
N GLY A 79 10.07 3.60 -7.89
CA GLY A 79 9.80 4.50 -6.77
C GLY A 79 10.38 5.90 -6.89
N GLU A 80 11.13 6.22 -7.95
CA GLU A 80 11.63 7.58 -8.19
C GLU A 80 10.47 8.59 -8.39
N ASN A 81 9.39 8.15 -9.03
CA ASN A 81 8.22 8.98 -9.28
C ASN A 81 6.98 8.39 -8.59
N ILE A 82 6.73 8.81 -7.37
CA ILE A 82 5.54 8.42 -6.59
C ILE A 82 4.40 9.44 -6.68
N GLY A 83 4.53 10.39 -7.61
CA GLY A 83 3.60 11.50 -7.80
C GLY A 83 4.02 12.79 -7.11
N THR A 84 3.56 13.91 -7.66
CA THR A 84 3.79 15.28 -7.15
C THR A 84 2.48 16.01 -6.93
N GLY A 85 1.36 15.29 -6.97
CA GLY A 85 0.02 15.81 -6.75
C GLY A 85 -0.35 15.87 -5.27
N ASN A 86 -1.48 16.54 -5.03
CA ASN A 86 -2.08 16.67 -3.71
C ASN A 86 -3.54 16.18 -3.77
N TRP A 87 -3.95 15.43 -2.77
CA TRP A 87 -5.28 14.82 -2.72
C TRP A 87 -6.44 15.84 -2.78
N LYS A 88 -6.25 17.07 -2.27
CA LYS A 88 -7.29 18.13 -2.29
C LYS A 88 -7.57 18.61 -3.71
N GLU A 89 -6.54 18.65 -4.55
CA GLU A 89 -6.63 19.10 -5.94
C GLU A 89 -6.95 17.92 -6.87
N ASP A 90 -6.16 16.86 -6.77
CA ASP A 90 -6.18 15.75 -7.73
C ASP A 90 -7.34 14.76 -7.50
N LEU A 91 -7.97 14.77 -6.32
CA LEU A 91 -9.19 14.05 -6.00
C LEU A 91 -10.41 14.98 -5.77
N SER A 92 -10.35 16.25 -6.23
CA SER A 92 -11.41 17.24 -6.01
C SER A 92 -12.69 16.96 -6.79
N HIS A 93 -12.58 16.35 -7.98
CA HIS A 93 -13.73 16.12 -8.85
C HIS A 93 -14.79 15.23 -8.18
N PRO A 94 -16.12 15.48 -8.37
CA PRO A 94 -17.18 14.68 -7.77
C PRO A 94 -17.07 13.18 -8.02
N ASN A 95 -16.64 12.76 -9.21
CA ASN A 95 -16.43 11.35 -9.56
C ASN A 95 -15.34 10.69 -8.73
N CYS A 96 -14.47 11.47 -8.06
CA CYS A 96 -13.37 10.99 -7.23
C CYS A 96 -13.76 10.85 -5.74
N ALA A 97 -15.01 11.10 -5.37
CA ALA A 97 -15.43 11.10 -3.97
C ALA A 97 -15.06 9.82 -3.22
N LYS A 98 -15.23 8.64 -3.86
CA LYS A 98 -14.86 7.34 -3.26
C LYS A 98 -13.34 7.23 -3.05
N GLN A 99 -12.55 7.68 -4.01
CA GLN A 99 -11.08 7.67 -3.92
C GLN A 99 -10.61 8.61 -2.79
N ARG A 100 -11.21 9.80 -2.69
CA ARG A 100 -10.90 10.76 -1.64
C ARG A 100 -11.21 10.23 -0.25
N THR A 101 -12.37 9.59 -0.05
CA THR A 101 -12.74 8.97 1.22
C THR A 101 -11.77 7.84 1.58
N ALA A 102 -11.45 6.96 0.63
CA ALA A 102 -10.50 5.88 0.83
C ALA A 102 -9.10 6.41 1.17
N PHE A 103 -8.63 7.47 0.50
CA PHE A 103 -7.34 8.11 0.80
C PHE A 103 -7.28 8.63 2.25
N GLN A 104 -8.34 9.30 2.70
CA GLN A 104 -8.43 9.80 4.07
C GLN A 104 -8.46 8.66 5.11
N GLU A 105 -9.16 7.57 4.79
CA GLU A 105 -9.17 6.35 5.62
C GLU A 105 -7.76 5.77 5.76
N ILE A 106 -7.05 5.58 4.64
CA ILE A 106 -5.69 5.04 4.61
C ILE A 106 -4.73 5.91 5.43
N THR A 107 -4.73 7.22 5.20
CA THR A 107 -3.82 8.14 5.91
C THR A 107 -4.14 8.21 7.40
N SER A 108 -5.43 8.17 7.77
CA SER A 108 -5.88 8.11 9.17
C SER A 108 -5.43 6.83 9.87
N GLU A 109 -5.59 5.68 9.20
CA GLU A 109 -5.17 4.37 9.72
C GLU A 109 -3.66 4.34 9.97
N LEU A 110 -2.88 4.91 9.03
CA LEU A 110 -1.42 4.99 9.11
C LEU A 110 -0.91 6.09 10.06
N GLY A 111 -1.77 6.99 10.56
CA GLY A 111 -1.36 8.13 11.38
C GLY A 111 -0.55 9.17 10.62
N LEU A 112 -0.80 9.28 9.32
CA LEU A 112 -0.12 10.24 8.42
C LEU A 112 -0.95 11.50 8.24
N ASN A 113 -0.26 12.64 8.06
CA ASN A 113 -0.93 13.86 7.62
C ASN A 113 -1.26 13.74 6.12
N PRO A 114 -2.53 13.72 5.71
CA PRO A 114 -2.91 13.54 4.30
C PRO A 114 -2.35 14.65 3.39
N ASP A 115 -2.16 15.86 3.93
CA ASP A 115 -1.65 17.00 3.16
C ASP A 115 -0.16 16.86 2.79
N LEU A 116 0.56 16.00 3.47
CA LEU A 116 1.98 15.72 3.22
C LEU A 116 2.21 14.45 2.39
N MET A 117 1.15 13.70 2.09
CA MET A 117 1.28 12.44 1.36
C MET A 117 1.15 12.66 -0.15
N PRO A 118 2.21 12.36 -0.92
CA PRO A 118 2.20 12.57 -2.36
C PRO A 118 1.29 11.55 -3.05
N VAL A 119 0.64 12.02 -4.11
CA VAL A 119 -0.18 11.21 -5.01
C VAL A 119 0.08 11.60 -6.46
N SER A 120 -0.35 10.79 -7.41
CA SER A 120 -0.29 11.17 -8.83
C SER A 120 -1.18 12.38 -9.10
N ARG A 121 -0.73 13.24 -10.02
CA ARG A 121 -1.56 14.33 -10.55
C ARG A 121 -2.68 13.79 -11.42
N ARG A 122 -3.80 14.49 -11.44
CA ARG A 122 -4.87 14.25 -12.38
C ARG A 122 -4.39 14.51 -13.80
N ALA A 123 -4.56 13.51 -14.68
CA ALA A 123 -4.31 13.69 -16.10
C ALA A 123 -5.33 14.66 -16.72
N TRP A 124 -4.95 15.38 -17.77
CA TRP A 124 -5.82 16.36 -18.43
C TRP A 124 -7.12 15.74 -19.02
N TYR A 125 -7.08 14.45 -19.35
CA TYR A 125 -8.20 13.67 -19.87
C TYR A 125 -8.93 12.85 -18.80
N GLY A 126 -8.45 12.87 -17.56
CA GLY A 126 -8.99 12.07 -16.45
C GLY A 126 -9.74 12.91 -15.41
N TYR A 127 -10.57 12.25 -14.64
CA TYR A 127 -11.28 12.88 -13.53
C TYR A 127 -10.44 12.87 -12.25
N CYS A 128 -9.67 11.82 -12.01
CA CYS A 128 -8.92 11.59 -10.78
C CYS A 128 -7.44 11.38 -11.05
N GLY A 129 -6.61 12.01 -10.22
CA GLY A 129 -5.29 11.53 -9.88
C GLY A 129 -5.37 10.63 -8.65
N GLY A 130 -4.41 10.71 -7.75
CA GLY A 130 -4.53 10.09 -6.44
C GLY A 130 -3.88 8.71 -6.31
N ALA A 131 -3.16 8.23 -7.32
CA ALA A 131 -2.38 7.01 -7.22
C ALA A 131 -1.22 7.18 -6.23
N MET A 132 -0.97 6.17 -5.39
CA MET A 132 -0.10 6.24 -4.22
C MET A 132 1.12 5.34 -4.36
N GLY A 133 2.28 5.87 -3.97
CA GLY A 133 3.52 5.14 -3.76
C GLY A 133 4.13 4.49 -5.00
N PRO A 134 5.13 3.60 -4.82
CA PRO A 134 5.90 3.02 -5.93
C PRO A 134 5.08 2.18 -6.93
N ALA A 135 3.99 1.59 -6.50
CA ALA A 135 3.12 0.77 -7.36
C ALA A 135 1.88 1.52 -7.88
N GLN A 136 1.78 2.82 -7.62
CA GLN A 136 0.73 3.71 -8.11
C GLN A 136 -0.70 3.19 -7.86
N PHE A 137 -0.95 2.67 -6.64
CA PHE A 137 -2.27 2.16 -6.26
C PHE A 137 -3.29 3.26 -6.08
N MET A 138 -4.44 3.12 -6.74
CA MET A 138 -5.60 3.94 -6.41
C MET A 138 -6.12 3.60 -5.01
N PRO A 139 -6.59 4.60 -4.23
CA PRO A 139 -6.99 4.40 -2.83
C PRO A 139 -8.00 3.29 -2.61
N THR A 140 -9.05 3.21 -3.42
CA THR A 140 -10.07 2.15 -3.27
C THR A 140 -9.51 0.76 -3.58
N THR A 141 -8.59 0.65 -4.54
CA THR A 141 -7.93 -0.61 -4.88
C THR A 141 -7.00 -1.04 -3.75
N TRP A 142 -6.25 -0.11 -3.12
CA TRP A 142 -5.42 -0.40 -1.96
C TRP A 142 -6.20 -1.06 -0.83
N LEU A 143 -7.39 -0.53 -0.50
CA LEU A 143 -8.23 -1.07 0.58
C LEU A 143 -8.60 -2.55 0.38
N LEU A 144 -8.62 -3.06 -0.86
CA LEU A 144 -8.90 -4.47 -1.15
C LEU A 144 -7.72 -5.40 -0.78
N TYR A 145 -6.51 -4.85 -0.74
CA TYR A 145 -5.28 -5.64 -0.59
C TYR A 145 -4.53 -5.41 0.72
N LYS A 146 -4.72 -4.27 1.40
CA LYS A 146 -3.94 -3.86 2.57
C LYS A 146 -3.79 -4.94 3.66
N ASP A 147 -4.86 -5.68 3.96
CA ASP A 147 -4.84 -6.71 4.99
C ASP A 147 -4.08 -7.98 4.54
N LYS A 148 -4.14 -8.32 3.24
CA LYS A 148 -3.34 -9.41 2.67
C LYS A 148 -1.86 -9.03 2.67
N VAL A 149 -1.55 -7.80 2.29
CA VAL A 149 -0.20 -7.24 2.33
C VAL A 149 0.35 -7.28 3.75
N ALA A 150 -0.41 -6.79 4.73
CA ALA A 150 0.00 -6.79 6.14
C ALA A 150 0.36 -8.19 6.66
N ARG A 151 -0.39 -9.23 6.24
CA ARG A 151 -0.09 -10.62 6.62
C ARG A 151 1.19 -11.16 5.99
N ILE A 152 1.52 -10.74 4.77
CA ILE A 152 2.68 -11.21 4.02
C ILE A 152 3.96 -10.51 4.49
N THR A 153 3.90 -9.19 4.65
CA THR A 153 5.07 -8.37 5.01
C THR A 153 5.31 -8.28 6.51
N GLY A 154 4.30 -8.58 7.33
CA GLY A 154 4.33 -8.35 8.77
C GLY A 154 4.12 -6.89 9.18
N HIS A 155 3.93 -5.98 8.23
CA HIS A 155 3.62 -4.58 8.46
C HIS A 155 2.13 -4.41 8.76
N ASN A 156 1.77 -4.04 9.98
CA ASN A 156 0.37 -3.86 10.36
C ASN A 156 0.20 -2.54 11.14
N PRO A 157 -0.43 -1.53 10.52
CA PRO A 157 -0.95 -1.51 9.16
C PRO A 157 0.13 -1.47 8.07
N ALA A 158 -0.20 -2.02 6.89
CA ALA A 158 0.60 -1.90 5.69
C ALA A 158 0.42 -0.52 5.05
N SER A 159 1.42 -0.03 4.30
CA SER A 159 1.42 1.31 3.70
C SER A 159 1.69 1.27 2.19
N PRO A 160 0.89 1.98 1.36
CA PRO A 160 1.15 2.07 -0.07
C PRO A 160 2.44 2.84 -0.41
N TRP A 161 2.96 3.62 0.52
CA TRP A 161 4.24 4.34 0.38
C TRP A 161 5.45 3.53 0.87
N GLU A 162 5.24 2.38 1.48
CA GLU A 162 6.33 1.48 1.87
C GLU A 162 6.67 0.56 0.69
N PRO A 163 7.93 0.57 0.19
CA PRO A 163 8.27 -0.16 -1.03
C PRO A 163 7.92 -1.64 -1.03
N VAL A 164 8.24 -2.38 0.01
CA VAL A 164 7.94 -3.83 0.05
C VAL A 164 6.43 -4.10 0.06
N ASP A 165 5.65 -3.26 0.75
CA ASP A 165 4.18 -3.37 0.80
C ASP A 165 3.58 -3.09 -0.59
N ALA A 166 4.09 -2.07 -1.29
CA ALA A 166 3.69 -1.73 -2.65
C ALA A 166 3.98 -2.86 -3.64
N PHE A 167 5.15 -3.50 -3.57
CA PHE A 167 5.51 -4.66 -4.39
C PHE A 167 4.59 -5.86 -4.15
N VAL A 168 4.32 -6.17 -2.90
CA VAL A 168 3.41 -7.27 -2.53
C VAL A 168 1.99 -6.99 -3.00
N ALA A 169 1.50 -5.76 -2.83
CA ALA A 169 0.17 -5.35 -3.31
C ALA A 169 0.06 -5.48 -4.83
N SER A 170 1.08 -4.99 -5.57
CA SER A 170 1.14 -5.12 -7.03
C SER A 170 1.10 -6.57 -7.47
N ALA A 171 1.90 -7.44 -6.84
CA ALA A 171 1.90 -8.86 -7.16
C ALA A 171 0.55 -9.55 -6.86
N LEU A 172 -0.15 -9.16 -5.79
CA LEU A 172 -1.49 -9.67 -5.48
C LEU A 172 -2.51 -9.26 -6.56
N LEU A 173 -2.52 -8.00 -6.97
CA LEU A 173 -3.39 -7.51 -8.04
C LEU A 173 -3.08 -8.19 -9.38
N LEU A 174 -1.79 -8.35 -9.72
CA LEU A 174 -1.37 -9.06 -10.93
C LEU A 174 -1.76 -10.53 -10.90
N LYS A 175 -1.66 -11.20 -9.74
CA LYS A 175 -2.14 -12.58 -9.53
C LYS A 175 -3.63 -12.69 -9.78
N ASP A 176 -4.43 -11.79 -9.21
CA ASP A 176 -5.89 -11.78 -9.39
C ASP A 176 -6.26 -11.53 -10.86
N ASN A 177 -5.37 -10.89 -11.62
CA ASN A 177 -5.46 -10.71 -13.07
C ASN A 177 -4.86 -11.87 -13.90
N GLY A 178 -4.40 -12.95 -13.27
CA GLY A 178 -3.93 -14.18 -13.92
C GLY A 178 -2.42 -14.26 -14.18
N ALA A 179 -1.60 -13.31 -13.72
CA ALA A 179 -0.16 -13.29 -14.00
C ALA A 179 0.61 -14.49 -13.39
N ALA A 180 0.06 -15.13 -12.35
CA ALA A 180 0.70 -16.28 -11.71
C ALA A 180 0.75 -17.55 -12.61
N GLU A 181 0.04 -17.57 -13.74
CA GLU A 181 0.18 -18.60 -14.77
C GLU A 181 1.58 -18.61 -15.40
N GLY A 182 2.32 -17.49 -15.33
CA GLY A 182 3.69 -17.37 -15.80
C GLY A 182 3.88 -17.42 -17.32
N THR A 183 2.79 -17.44 -18.10
CA THR A 183 2.86 -17.38 -19.57
C THR A 183 2.89 -15.94 -20.05
N TYR A 184 3.55 -15.69 -21.19
CA TYR A 184 3.59 -14.36 -21.81
C TYR A 184 2.19 -13.75 -21.99
N GLN A 185 1.22 -14.56 -22.47
CA GLN A 185 -0.15 -14.07 -22.70
C GLN A 185 -0.87 -13.70 -21.41
N ALA A 186 -0.69 -14.48 -20.33
CA ALA A 186 -1.28 -14.19 -19.04
C ALA A 186 -0.67 -12.92 -18.41
N GLU A 187 0.64 -12.79 -18.43
CA GLU A 187 1.34 -11.60 -17.95
C GLU A 187 0.97 -10.35 -18.75
N ARG A 188 0.93 -10.46 -20.09
CA ARG A 188 0.50 -9.33 -20.93
C ARG A 188 -0.93 -8.90 -20.62
N ARG A 189 -1.88 -9.83 -20.45
CA ARG A 189 -3.25 -9.49 -20.05
C ARG A 189 -3.30 -8.81 -18.69
N ALA A 190 -2.54 -9.34 -17.73
CA ALA A 190 -2.48 -8.79 -16.38
C ALA A 190 -1.89 -7.37 -16.37
N ALA A 191 -0.81 -7.12 -17.12
CA ALA A 191 -0.20 -5.80 -17.26
C ALA A 191 -1.18 -4.79 -17.89
N LEU A 192 -1.88 -5.16 -18.97
CA LEU A 192 -2.85 -4.27 -19.60
C LEU A 192 -4.01 -3.90 -18.66
N ARG A 193 -4.48 -4.83 -17.83
CA ARG A 193 -5.50 -4.55 -16.81
C ARG A 193 -4.96 -3.65 -15.70
N TYR A 194 -3.73 -3.87 -15.27
CA TYR A 194 -3.06 -3.05 -14.27
C TYR A 194 -2.97 -1.59 -14.73
N LEU A 195 -2.44 -1.36 -15.95
CA LEU A 195 -2.30 -0.04 -16.55
C LEU A 195 -3.64 0.65 -16.86
N ALA A 196 -4.70 -0.11 -17.09
CA ALA A 196 -6.04 0.43 -17.32
C ALA A 196 -6.75 0.89 -16.04
N GLY A 197 -6.11 0.73 -14.87
CA GLY A 197 -6.63 1.18 -13.58
C GLY A 197 -7.39 0.10 -12.80
N GLY A 198 -7.25 -1.19 -13.15
CA GLY A 198 -7.79 -2.34 -12.42
C GLY A 198 -9.30 -2.51 -12.52
#